data_51ebd63798a8f1b0ef9c9a52d1460091
#
_entry.id   51ebd63798a8f1b0ef9c9a52d1460091
#
_cell.length_a   1.000
_cell.length_b   1.000
_cell.length_c   1.000
_cell.angle_alpha   90.00
_cell.angle_beta   90.00
_cell.angle_gamma   90.00
#
_symmetry.space_group_name_H-M   'P 1'
#
loop_
_entity.id
_entity.type
_entity.pdbx_description
1 polymer ?
#
loop_
_entity_poly.entity_id
_entity_poly.type
_entity_poly.pdbx_seq_one_letter_code
_entity_poly.pdbx_strand_id
1 'polypeptide(L)'
;MSAAGAVLGIDPGTRKCGYAVLSGPGAEPLELGIVPTAELGERVRLLSERFALRVVALGAGTNTAPVAALLAGSLLPVRAVDERETTLLARRRYFAAHPPRGWRRLVPRGMLLPPRPIDDFAALLIAERFIEHESALSAEAEKGGPAGSARPSEGQE
;
A
#
# COMPACT_ATOMS: atom_id res chain seq x y z
N MET A 1 -18.92 -2.82 -2.19
CA MET A 1 -18.74 -1.97 -1.03
C MET A 1 -17.29 -1.94 -0.62
N SER A 2 -16.73 -0.78 -0.49
CA SER A 2 -15.40 -0.66 0.08
C SER A 2 -15.49 -0.95 1.56
N ALA A 3 -14.56 -1.73 2.09
CA ALA A 3 -14.49 -1.96 3.53
C ALA A 3 -14.26 -0.64 4.24
N ALA A 4 -14.94 -0.42 5.35
CA ALA A 4 -14.74 0.79 6.15
C ALA A 4 -13.36 0.77 6.79
N GLY A 5 -12.65 1.88 6.73
CA GLY A 5 -11.34 2.02 7.32
C GLY A 5 -10.24 2.26 6.29
N ALA A 6 -9.13 2.77 6.77
CA ALA A 6 -7.98 3.12 5.94
C ALA A 6 -6.95 1.98 5.88
N VAL A 7 -6.14 2.01 4.84
CA VAL A 7 -5.02 1.08 4.66
C VAL A 7 -3.74 1.79 5.06
N LEU A 8 -2.92 1.13 5.87
CA LEU A 8 -1.59 1.61 6.22
C LEU A 8 -0.58 0.83 5.38
N GLY A 9 0.05 1.50 4.42
CA GLY A 9 1.14 0.92 3.65
C GLY A 9 2.46 1.12 4.37
N ILE A 10 3.30 0.11 4.38
CA ILE A 10 4.64 0.17 4.99
C ILE A 10 5.67 -0.38 4.03
N ASP A 11 6.71 0.42 3.78
CA ASP A 11 7.90 0.00 3.06
C ASP A 11 8.95 -0.37 4.10
N PRO A 12 9.21 -1.67 4.32
CA PRO A 12 10.09 -2.09 5.41
C PRO A 12 11.56 -1.83 5.11
N GLY A 13 12.28 -1.34 6.10
CA GLY A 13 13.71 -1.12 6.01
C GLY A 13 14.43 -1.51 7.29
N THR A 14 15.74 -1.64 7.21
CA THR A 14 16.57 -2.04 8.34
C THR A 14 16.65 -0.93 9.40
N ARG A 15 16.84 0.30 8.96
CA ARG A 15 17.02 1.46 9.85
C ARG A 15 15.77 2.33 9.92
N LYS A 16 15.08 2.45 8.82
CA LYS A 16 13.89 3.29 8.72
C LYS A 16 12.86 2.62 7.83
N CYS A 17 11.61 2.94 8.07
CA CYS A 17 10.49 2.46 7.27
C CYS A 17 9.72 3.65 6.73
N GLY A 18 9.24 3.53 5.51
CA GLY A 18 8.26 4.48 4.98
C GLY A 18 6.87 4.03 5.37
N TYR A 19 5.95 4.97 5.55
CA TYR A 19 4.55 4.63 5.78
C TYR A 19 3.63 5.61 5.07
N ALA A 20 2.44 5.14 4.75
CA ALA A 20 1.40 5.95 4.10
C ALA A 20 0.04 5.47 4.54
N VAL A 21 -0.85 6.40 4.84
CA VAL A 21 -2.25 6.09 5.18
C VAL A 21 -3.13 6.52 4.02
N LEU A 22 -3.90 5.59 3.49
CA LEU A 22 -4.73 5.80 2.31
C LEU A 22 -6.15 5.33 2.60
N SER A 23 -7.12 6.20 2.35
CA SER A 23 -8.52 5.90 2.68
C SER A 23 -9.24 5.05 1.64
N GLY A 24 -8.79 5.04 0.40
CA GLY A 24 -9.43 4.27 -0.66
C GLY A 24 -8.78 4.49 -2.01
N PRO A 25 -9.30 3.83 -3.05
CA PRO A 25 -8.72 3.94 -4.40
C PRO A 25 -8.85 5.38 -4.93
N GLY A 26 -7.76 5.87 -5.51
CA GLY A 26 -7.72 7.22 -6.08
C GLY A 26 -7.73 8.35 -5.07
N ALA A 27 -7.72 8.04 -3.77
CA ALA A 27 -7.74 9.06 -2.72
C ALA A 27 -6.34 9.66 -2.52
N GLU A 28 -6.31 10.91 -2.07
CA GLU A 28 -5.08 11.51 -1.60
C GLU A 28 -4.64 10.85 -0.30
N PRO A 29 -3.34 10.68 -0.07
CA PRO A 29 -2.89 10.09 1.19
C PRO A 29 -3.26 10.99 2.38
N LEU A 30 -3.74 10.37 3.44
CA LEU A 30 -4.09 11.08 4.67
C LEU A 30 -2.84 11.49 5.44
N GLU A 31 -1.80 10.67 5.37
CA GLU A 31 -0.51 10.96 5.97
C GLU A 31 0.58 10.13 5.27
N LEU A 32 1.75 10.74 5.09
CA LEU A 32 2.94 10.11 4.56
C LEU A 32 4.09 10.40 5.50
N GLY A 33 5.02 9.48 5.64
CA GLY A 33 6.21 9.77 6.43
C GLY A 33 7.22 8.66 6.46
N ILE A 34 8.31 8.94 7.13
CA ILE A 34 9.40 8.00 7.35
C ILE A 34 9.67 7.99 8.84
N VAL A 35 9.82 6.80 9.41
CA VAL A 35 10.03 6.60 10.83
C VAL A 35 11.19 5.63 11.05
N PRO A 36 12.01 5.84 12.08
CA PRO A 36 13.01 4.83 12.42
C PRO A 36 12.33 3.48 12.67
N THR A 37 12.92 2.41 12.16
CA THR A 37 12.33 1.08 12.27
C THR A 37 12.03 0.70 13.74
N ALA A 38 12.91 1.10 14.66
CA ALA A 38 12.72 0.85 16.09
C ALA A 38 11.46 1.54 16.65
N GLU A 39 10.98 2.59 16.00
CA GLU A 39 9.82 3.35 16.46
C GLU A 39 8.55 3.01 15.69
N LEU A 40 8.62 2.05 14.77
CA LEU A 40 7.49 1.71 13.91
C LEU A 40 6.26 1.24 14.70
N GLY A 41 6.45 0.39 15.69
CA GLY A 41 5.34 -0.10 16.51
C GLY A 41 4.58 1.03 17.19
N GLU A 42 5.29 1.99 17.77
CA GLU A 42 4.68 3.15 18.39
C GLU A 42 3.98 4.05 17.36
N ARG A 43 4.59 4.21 16.19
CA ARG A 43 3.98 5.00 15.12
C ARG A 43 2.66 4.36 14.67
N VAL A 44 2.63 3.05 14.50
CA VAL A 44 1.41 2.34 14.11
C VAL A 44 0.33 2.52 15.18
N ARG A 45 0.70 2.47 16.45
CA ARG A 45 -0.24 2.71 17.54
C ARG A 45 -0.85 4.12 17.45
N LEU A 46 -0.02 5.13 17.25
CA LEU A 46 -0.48 6.52 17.12
C LEU A 46 -1.36 6.72 15.90
N LEU A 47 -1.00 6.11 14.78
CA LEU A 47 -1.81 6.18 13.57
C LEU A 47 -3.17 5.49 13.77
N SER A 48 -3.19 4.38 14.51
CA SER A 48 -4.44 3.69 14.82
C SER A 48 -5.38 4.53 15.69
N GLU A 49 -4.82 5.41 16.51
CA GLU A 49 -5.63 6.32 17.33
C GLU A 49 -6.20 7.47 16.51
N ARG A 50 -5.48 7.90 15.47
CA ARG A 50 -5.89 9.04 14.64
C ARG A 50 -6.77 8.64 13.47
N PHE A 51 -6.55 7.48 12.92
CA PHE A 51 -7.25 6.98 11.73
C PHE A 51 -7.87 5.62 12.02
N ALA A 52 -9.02 5.38 11.42
CA ALA A 52 -9.66 4.06 11.52
C ALA A 52 -8.95 3.09 10.56
N LEU A 53 -7.82 2.53 10.98
CA LEU A 53 -7.06 1.59 10.17
C LEU A 53 -7.74 0.21 10.20
N ARG A 54 -7.81 -0.44 9.04
CA ARG A 54 -8.39 -1.78 8.92
C ARG A 54 -7.39 -2.86 8.56
N VAL A 55 -6.26 -2.48 7.98
CA VAL A 55 -5.25 -3.45 7.52
C VAL A 55 -3.92 -2.75 7.32
N VAL A 56 -2.83 -3.50 7.49
CA VAL A 56 -1.49 -3.07 7.15
C VAL A 56 -1.07 -3.79 5.88
N ALA A 57 -0.73 -3.04 4.84
CA ALA A 57 -0.15 -3.56 3.61
C ALA A 57 1.36 -3.43 3.74
N LEU A 58 2.06 -4.54 3.89
CA LEU A 58 3.51 -4.57 4.12
C LEU A 58 4.22 -5.03 2.86
N GLY A 59 5.14 -4.22 2.37
CA GLY A 59 5.94 -4.58 1.21
C GLY A 59 6.73 -5.87 1.46
N ALA A 60 6.63 -6.81 0.54
CA ALA A 60 7.34 -8.08 0.62
C ALA A 60 8.77 -7.90 0.09
N GLY A 61 9.75 -8.09 0.94
CA GLY A 61 11.16 -7.93 0.59
C GLY A 61 12.06 -8.48 1.67
N THR A 62 13.33 -8.10 1.65
CA THR A 62 14.34 -8.66 2.53
C THR A 62 14.08 -8.38 4.02
N ASN A 63 13.44 -7.26 4.32
CA ASN A 63 13.23 -6.81 5.71
C ASN A 63 11.80 -7.06 6.21
N THR A 64 11.02 -7.83 5.45
CA THR A 64 9.60 -8.05 5.77
C THR A 64 9.39 -8.77 7.09
N ALA A 65 10.13 -9.86 7.32
CA ALA A 65 9.93 -10.67 8.52
C ALA A 65 10.26 -9.92 9.82
N PRO A 66 11.40 -9.20 9.93
CA PRO A 66 11.67 -8.41 11.13
C PRO A 66 10.62 -7.33 11.39
N VAL A 67 10.16 -6.66 10.35
CA VAL A 67 9.14 -5.61 10.47
C VAL A 67 7.79 -6.21 10.85
N ALA A 68 7.42 -7.34 10.25
CA ALA A 68 6.19 -8.04 10.62
C ALA A 68 6.19 -8.42 12.11
N ALA A 69 7.35 -8.82 12.63
CA ALA A 69 7.47 -9.13 14.05
C ALA A 69 7.21 -7.91 14.94
N LEU A 70 7.64 -6.73 14.51
CA LEU A 70 7.37 -5.48 15.24
C LEU A 70 5.87 -5.12 15.23
N LEU A 71 5.13 -5.59 14.24
CA LEU A 71 3.71 -5.33 14.10
C LEU A 71 2.83 -6.38 14.77
N ALA A 72 3.43 -7.45 15.27
CA ALA A 72 2.68 -8.55 15.86
C ALA A 72 1.85 -8.13 17.08
N GLY A 73 2.25 -7.07 17.79
CA GLY A 73 1.49 -6.53 18.91
C GLY A 73 0.28 -5.69 18.51
N SER A 74 0.15 -5.34 17.24
CA SER A 74 -1.02 -4.61 16.77
C SER A 74 -2.15 -5.60 16.49
N LEU A 75 -3.39 -5.16 16.62
CA LEU A 75 -4.55 -6.00 16.33
C LEU A 75 -4.94 -5.98 14.86
N LEU A 76 -4.16 -5.28 14.04
CA LEU A 76 -4.44 -5.14 12.61
C LEU A 76 -3.90 -6.33 11.83
N PRO A 77 -4.67 -6.87 10.89
CA PRO A 77 -4.12 -7.88 9.99
C PRO A 77 -3.05 -7.28 9.10
N VAL A 78 -1.99 -8.05 8.86
CA VAL A 78 -0.87 -7.65 8.01
C VAL A 78 -0.92 -8.49 6.74
N ARG A 79 -0.89 -7.81 5.58
CA ARG A 79 -0.91 -8.46 4.27
C ARG A 79 0.34 -8.09 3.50
N ALA A 80 1.01 -9.07 2.93
CA ALA A 80 2.20 -8.83 2.11
C ALA A 80 1.82 -8.35 0.72
N VAL A 81 2.58 -7.40 0.20
CA VAL A 81 2.42 -6.85 -1.15
C VAL A 81 3.76 -6.96 -1.87
N ASP A 82 3.75 -7.44 -3.11
CA ASP A 82 4.96 -7.54 -3.91
C ASP A 82 5.52 -6.16 -4.21
N GLU A 83 6.79 -5.94 -3.84
CA GLU A 83 7.47 -4.67 -4.05
C GLU A 83 8.10 -4.52 -5.43
N ARG A 84 8.04 -5.53 -6.27
CA ARG A 84 8.62 -5.45 -7.60
C ARG A 84 8.05 -4.22 -8.32
N GLU A 85 8.96 -3.40 -8.84
CA GLU A 85 8.63 -2.17 -9.57
C GLU A 85 8.17 -1.01 -8.71
N THR A 86 7.89 -1.18 -7.40
CA THR A 86 7.43 -0.07 -6.57
C THR A 86 8.45 1.06 -6.46
N THR A 87 9.75 0.74 -6.44
CA THR A 87 10.78 1.77 -6.35
C THR A 87 10.78 2.69 -7.56
N LEU A 88 10.63 2.11 -8.77
CA LEU A 88 10.57 2.91 -9.99
C LEU A 88 9.33 3.78 -10.02
N LEU A 89 8.19 3.19 -9.65
CA LEU A 89 6.93 3.92 -9.58
C LEU A 89 6.99 5.03 -8.52
N ALA A 90 7.64 4.77 -7.39
CA ALA A 90 7.83 5.79 -6.35
C ALA A 90 8.62 6.98 -6.89
N ARG A 91 9.68 6.74 -7.68
CA ARG A 91 10.43 7.82 -8.31
C ARG A 91 9.56 8.63 -9.26
N ARG A 92 8.76 7.96 -10.05
CA ARG A 92 7.85 8.63 -10.99
C ARG A 92 6.86 9.52 -10.25
N ARG A 93 6.28 9.01 -9.17
CA ARG A 93 5.34 9.80 -8.37
C ARG A 93 6.03 10.97 -7.67
N TYR A 94 7.24 10.74 -7.16
CA TYR A 94 8.01 11.81 -6.53
C TYR A 94 8.24 12.97 -7.51
N PHE A 95 8.72 12.67 -8.71
CA PHE A 95 9.00 13.71 -9.70
C PHE A 95 7.73 14.31 -10.32
N ALA A 96 6.60 13.62 -10.26
CA ALA A 96 5.31 14.21 -10.63
C ALA A 96 4.88 15.27 -9.61
N ALA A 97 5.12 15.01 -8.32
CA ALA A 97 4.81 15.95 -7.25
C ALA A 97 5.88 17.05 -7.09
N HIS A 98 7.13 16.73 -7.46
CA HIS A 98 8.27 17.63 -7.32
C HIS A 98 9.02 17.71 -8.65
N PRO A 99 8.47 18.42 -9.66
CA PRO A 99 9.12 18.53 -10.97
C PRO A 99 10.54 19.10 -10.86
N PRO A 100 11.51 18.54 -11.61
CA PRO A 100 12.85 19.09 -11.61
C PRO A 100 12.87 20.52 -12.11
N ARG A 101 13.74 21.35 -11.53
CA ARG A 101 13.86 22.76 -11.89
C ARG A 101 15.26 23.06 -12.41
N GLY A 102 15.38 24.13 -13.21
CA GLY A 102 16.64 24.58 -13.76
C GLY A 102 17.25 23.56 -14.70
N TRP A 103 18.58 23.37 -14.62
CA TRP A 103 19.32 22.48 -15.51
C TRP A 103 18.89 21.01 -15.37
N ARG A 104 18.29 20.64 -14.25
CA ARG A 104 17.81 19.27 -14.02
C ARG A 104 16.71 18.88 -15.00
N ARG A 105 16.04 19.84 -15.61
CA ARG A 105 15.03 19.57 -16.64
C ARG A 105 15.62 18.89 -17.86
N LEU A 106 16.92 19.12 -18.11
CA LEU A 106 17.63 18.59 -19.27
C LEU A 106 18.14 17.16 -19.03
N VAL A 107 18.09 16.69 -17.78
CA VAL A 107 18.56 15.35 -17.41
C VAL A 107 17.38 14.38 -17.52
N PRO A 108 17.54 13.20 -18.16
CA PRO A 108 16.49 12.20 -18.20
C PRO A 108 16.04 11.84 -16.78
N ARG A 109 14.74 11.74 -16.56
CA ARG A 109 14.19 11.47 -15.23
C ARG A 109 14.74 10.20 -14.58
N GLY A 110 15.07 9.18 -15.36
CA GLY A 110 15.66 7.96 -14.85
C GLY A 110 17.04 8.13 -14.24
N MET A 111 17.71 9.23 -14.54
CA MET A 111 19.04 9.54 -14.01
C MET A 111 19.00 10.51 -12.83
N LEU A 112 17.84 11.08 -12.54
CA LEU A 112 17.67 11.97 -11.40
C LEU A 112 17.41 11.16 -10.14
N LEU A 113 18.11 11.51 -9.07
CA LEU A 113 17.85 10.93 -7.76
C LEU A 113 17.06 11.95 -6.94
N PRO A 114 16.02 11.53 -6.21
CA PRO A 114 15.30 12.43 -5.34
C PRO A 114 16.23 13.00 -4.27
N PRO A 115 16.11 14.28 -3.88
CA PRO A 115 16.96 14.86 -2.84
C PRO A 115 16.63 14.37 -1.44
N ARG A 116 15.55 13.63 -1.29
CA ARG A 116 15.14 13.02 -0.02
C ARG A 116 14.80 11.55 -0.22
N PRO A 117 14.79 10.73 0.86
CA PRO A 117 14.35 9.35 0.75
C PRO A 117 12.93 9.26 0.17
N ILE A 118 12.68 8.24 -0.65
CA ILE A 118 11.39 8.02 -1.29
C ILE A 118 10.59 6.89 -0.63
N ASP A 119 10.97 6.50 0.58
CA ASP A 119 10.34 5.38 1.28
C ASP A 119 8.85 5.61 1.56
N ASP A 120 8.47 6.87 1.80
CA ASP A 120 7.07 7.22 2.01
C ASP A 120 6.25 7.08 0.72
N PHE A 121 6.84 7.42 -0.43
CA PHE A 121 6.18 7.20 -1.72
C PHE A 121 6.11 5.72 -2.07
N ALA A 122 7.13 4.95 -1.71
CA ALA A 122 7.08 3.50 -1.88
C ALA A 122 5.97 2.90 -1.02
N ALA A 123 5.82 3.36 0.22
CA ALA A 123 4.74 2.93 1.10
C ALA A 123 3.36 3.29 0.53
N LEU A 124 3.24 4.47 -0.08
CA LEU A 124 2.00 4.89 -0.74
C LEU A 124 1.64 3.94 -1.88
N LEU A 125 2.62 3.57 -2.71
CA LEU A 125 2.38 2.64 -3.81
C LEU A 125 2.02 1.24 -3.32
N ILE A 126 2.61 0.82 -2.21
CA ILE A 126 2.26 -0.46 -1.58
C ILE A 126 0.78 -0.44 -1.15
N ALA A 127 0.34 0.64 -0.51
CA ALA A 127 -1.06 0.80 -0.12
C ALA A 127 -1.98 0.85 -1.34
N GLU A 128 -1.61 1.58 -2.37
CA GLU A 128 -2.39 1.66 -3.61
C GLU A 128 -2.52 0.31 -4.29
N ARG A 129 -1.42 -0.45 -4.39
CA ARG A 129 -1.44 -1.78 -5.00
C ARG A 129 -2.32 -2.74 -4.21
N PHE A 130 -2.27 -2.66 -2.90
CA PHE A 130 -3.14 -3.48 -2.06
C PHE A 130 -4.61 -3.18 -2.33
N ILE A 131 -4.97 -1.91 -2.38
CA ILE A 131 -6.34 -1.48 -2.61
C ILE A 131 -6.81 -1.88 -4.03
N GLU A 132 -5.95 -1.70 -5.03
CA GLU A 132 -6.27 -2.09 -6.40
C GLU A 132 -6.50 -3.60 -6.52
N HIS A 133 -5.63 -4.38 -5.89
CA HIS A 133 -5.76 -5.84 -5.91
C HIS A 133 -7.03 -6.29 -5.20
N GLU A 134 -7.33 -5.69 -4.06
CA GLU A 134 -8.54 -5.96 -3.31
C GLU A 134 -9.79 -5.61 -4.11
N SER A 135 -9.77 -4.48 -4.79
CA SER A 135 -10.89 -4.06 -5.66
C SER A 135 -11.07 -5.00 -6.84
N ALA A 136 -9.97 -5.48 -7.43
CA ALA A 136 -10.04 -6.43 -8.55
C ALA A 136 -10.63 -7.76 -8.10
N LEU A 137 -10.25 -8.26 -6.93
CA LEU A 137 -10.82 -9.49 -6.38
C LEU A 137 -12.29 -9.35 -6.08
N SER A 138 -12.73 -8.21 -5.57
CA SER A 138 -14.13 -7.93 -5.32
C SER A 138 -14.94 -7.89 -6.61
N ALA A 139 -14.39 -7.26 -7.66
CA ALA A 139 -15.04 -7.20 -8.96
C ALA A 139 -15.17 -8.58 -9.58
N GLU A 140 -14.14 -9.43 -9.45
CA GLU A 140 -14.21 -10.80 -9.94
C GLU A 140 -15.24 -11.63 -9.18
N ALA A 141 -15.32 -11.45 -7.87
CA ALA A 141 -16.32 -12.13 -7.05
C ALA A 141 -17.74 -11.74 -7.45
N GLU A 142 -17.97 -10.48 -7.80
CA GLU A 142 -19.27 -10.03 -8.27
C GLU A 142 -19.61 -10.60 -9.64
N LYS A 143 -18.63 -10.70 -10.53
CA LYS A 143 -18.81 -11.29 -11.86
C LYS A 143 -18.98 -12.79 -11.79
N GLY A 144 -18.31 -13.43 -10.82
CA GLY A 144 -18.40 -14.86 -10.59
C GLY A 144 -19.54 -15.24 -9.64
N GLY A 145 -20.51 -14.39 -9.48
CA GLY A 145 -21.68 -14.71 -8.68
C GLY A 145 -22.33 -16.00 -9.18
N PRO A 146 -23.06 -16.74 -8.34
CA PRO A 146 -23.48 -18.08 -8.67
C PRO A 146 -24.19 -18.07 -9.99
N ALA A 147 -23.57 -18.70 -10.97
CA ALA A 147 -24.25 -19.03 -12.20
C ALA A 147 -25.53 -19.69 -11.77
N GLY A 148 -26.65 -19.08 -12.13
CA GLY A 148 -27.93 -19.47 -11.66
C GLY A 148 -28.04 -20.97 -11.60
N SER A 149 -28.44 -21.45 -10.46
CA SER A 149 -28.62 -22.85 -10.24
C SER A 149 -29.37 -23.43 -11.43
N ALA A 150 -28.71 -24.29 -12.13
CA ALA A 150 -29.36 -25.06 -13.14
C ALA A 150 -30.53 -25.72 -12.45
N ARG A 151 -31.70 -25.32 -12.75
CA ARG A 151 -32.87 -26.00 -12.26
C ARG A 151 -32.86 -27.39 -12.86
N PRO A 152 -32.99 -28.40 -12.06
CA PRO A 152 -33.23 -29.70 -12.63
C PRO A 152 -34.48 -29.58 -13.46
N SER A 153 -34.38 -29.85 -14.71
CA SER A 153 -35.58 -30.02 -15.51
C SER A 153 -36.33 -31.20 -14.90
N GLU A 154 -37.43 -30.90 -14.27
CA GLU A 154 -38.27 -31.99 -13.87
C GLU A 154 -38.71 -32.72 -15.11
N GLY A 155 -38.22 -33.90 -15.22
CA GLY A 155 -38.73 -34.82 -16.22
C GLY A 155 -40.17 -35.05 -15.93
N GLN A 156 -40.95 -34.63 -16.84
CA GLN A 156 -42.34 -34.97 -16.81
C GLN A 156 -42.53 -36.37 -17.26
N GLU A 157 -43.21 -37.18 -16.51
CA GLU A 157 -43.71 -38.40 -16.95
C GLU A 157 -44.99 -38.26 -17.54
#